data_68f51f4350b3df388315f9c0bef13992
#
_entry.id   68f51f4350b3df388315f9c0bef13992
#
_cell.length_a   1.000
_cell.length_b   1.000
_cell.length_c   1.000
_cell.angle_alpha   90.00
_cell.angle_beta   90.00
_cell.angle_gamma   90.00
#
_symmetry.space_group_name_H-M   'P 1'
#
loop_
_entity.id
_entity.type
_entity.pdbx_description
1 polymer ?
#
loop_
_entity_poly.entity_id
_entity_poly.type
_entity_poly.pdbx_seq_one_letter_code
_entity_poly.pdbx_strand_id
1 'polypeptide(L)'
;MKKLLAAGKPLAAAVAACASLSAHAQSAGDNVVGLGWFHVMPQDSSDALTTHVAPTPINTPLRLPSQFTSAGTSLSTKSADTFGLVFTHFFTDHIATTFVGGVPPEFELDGHGTIQPPGPAGALGNQNLDQTNPIVKSVRQWSPALIFQYYFNAPTAAFRPFAGIGVSYNFFTNIKLTNGFETSTQNNLGAVLAAGAGKPGPTSVEAKASSSWQPVFNLGATYNFDKHWGLIASLTYIPLKTTSSLIIKAADGTELATTKTRLKADPLITFLAVSYRF
;
A
#
# COMPACT_ATOMS: atom_id res chain seq x y z
N MET A 1 23.12 -12.12 -52.20
CA MET A 1 22.84 -12.77 -50.92
C MET A 1 24.17 -13.11 -50.26
N LYS A 2 24.67 -12.33 -49.30
CA LYS A 2 25.76 -12.59 -48.33
C LYS A 2 26.22 -11.26 -47.77
N LYS A 3 25.66 -10.82 -46.62
CA LYS A 3 26.22 -9.84 -45.69
C LYS A 3 25.16 -9.55 -44.61
N LEU A 4 25.04 -10.44 -43.63
CA LEU A 4 24.28 -10.21 -42.39
C LEU A 4 24.74 -11.26 -41.37
N LEU A 5 25.96 -11.13 -40.85
CA LEU A 5 26.49 -11.95 -39.72
C LEU A 5 27.81 -11.34 -39.24
N ALA A 6 27.76 -10.17 -38.60
CA ALA A 6 28.94 -9.61 -37.92
C ALA A 6 28.60 -8.55 -36.86
N ALA A 7 27.47 -8.61 -36.15
CA ALA A 7 27.12 -7.61 -35.08
C ALA A 7 26.92 -8.22 -33.70
N GLY A 8 27.18 -9.49 -33.46
CA GLY A 8 26.89 -10.15 -32.17
C GLY A 8 28.06 -10.36 -31.20
N LYS A 9 29.27 -9.91 -31.52
CA LYS A 9 30.46 -10.19 -30.68
C LYS A 9 30.94 -9.18 -29.68
N PRO A 10 30.58 -7.87 -29.67
CA PRO A 10 31.05 -6.96 -28.62
C PRO A 10 30.27 -7.02 -27.31
N LEU A 11 29.01 -7.47 -27.31
CA LEU A 11 28.20 -7.47 -26.08
C LEU A 11 28.59 -8.62 -25.12
N ALA A 12 28.98 -9.79 -25.68
CA ALA A 12 29.42 -10.92 -24.86
C ALA A 12 30.81 -10.70 -24.21
N ALA A 13 31.67 -9.91 -24.84
CA ALA A 13 33.00 -9.59 -24.28
C ALA A 13 32.94 -8.55 -23.15
N ALA A 14 31.96 -7.64 -23.14
CA ALA A 14 31.77 -6.66 -22.07
C ALA A 14 31.23 -7.30 -20.78
N VAL A 15 30.43 -8.35 -20.87
CA VAL A 15 29.93 -9.09 -19.70
C VAL A 15 31.03 -9.99 -19.08
N ALA A 16 31.97 -10.47 -19.87
CA ALA A 16 33.06 -11.32 -19.38
C ALA A 16 34.21 -10.54 -18.70
N ALA A 17 34.37 -9.24 -18.99
CA ALA A 17 35.43 -8.41 -18.39
C ALA A 17 35.14 -7.96 -16.95
N CYS A 18 33.89 -8.06 -16.46
CA CYS A 18 33.53 -7.73 -15.08
C CYS A 18 33.76 -8.88 -14.08
N ALA A 19 34.24 -10.04 -14.52
CA ALA A 19 34.29 -11.26 -13.71
C ALA A 19 35.58 -11.44 -12.88
N SER A 20 36.51 -10.48 -12.86
CA SER A 20 37.82 -10.66 -12.21
C SER A 20 38.20 -9.64 -11.11
N LEU A 21 37.25 -8.84 -10.64
CA LEU A 21 37.47 -8.09 -9.41
C LEU A 21 37.11 -9.02 -8.24
N SER A 22 38.10 -9.33 -7.41
CA SER A 22 37.91 -10.06 -6.15
C SER A 22 36.99 -9.22 -5.24
N ALA A 23 35.70 -9.32 -5.47
CA ALA A 23 34.68 -8.70 -4.63
C ALA A 23 34.70 -9.44 -3.29
N HIS A 24 35.14 -8.76 -2.23
CA HIS A 24 34.91 -9.25 -0.88
C HIS A 24 33.46 -8.92 -0.53
N ALA A 25 32.61 -9.92 -0.63
CA ALA A 25 31.20 -9.78 -0.34
C ALA A 25 30.89 -9.95 1.15
N GLN A 26 29.70 -9.60 1.55
CA GLN A 26 29.20 -9.50 2.93
C GLN A 26 29.53 -10.74 3.77
N SER A 27 30.15 -10.55 4.93
CA SER A 27 30.54 -11.57 5.90
C SER A 27 29.95 -11.28 7.28
N ALA A 28 30.10 -12.24 8.18
CA ALA A 28 29.71 -12.08 9.58
C ALA A 28 30.28 -10.78 10.20
N GLY A 29 29.40 -10.00 10.84
CA GLY A 29 29.74 -8.70 11.45
C GLY A 29 29.57 -7.49 10.53
N ASP A 30 29.42 -7.66 9.22
CA ASP A 30 29.24 -6.55 8.29
C ASP A 30 27.90 -5.84 8.48
N ASN A 31 27.93 -4.53 8.26
CA ASN A 31 26.73 -3.71 8.17
C ASN A 31 26.60 -3.13 6.75
N VAL A 32 25.40 -3.14 6.23
CA VAL A 32 25.10 -2.64 4.88
C VAL A 32 23.96 -1.64 4.96
N VAL A 33 24.16 -0.45 4.43
CA VAL A 33 23.10 0.54 4.20
C VAL A 33 22.77 0.54 2.71
N GLY A 34 21.51 0.47 2.37
CA GLY A 34 21.01 0.63 0.99
C GLY A 34 20.07 1.82 0.90
N LEU A 35 20.32 2.70 -0.06
CA LEU A 35 19.43 3.80 -0.42
C LEU A 35 18.93 3.60 -1.84
N GLY A 36 17.63 3.63 -2.04
CA GLY A 36 17.06 3.33 -3.33
C GLY A 36 15.60 3.69 -3.49
N TRP A 37 15.02 3.13 -4.50
CA TRP A 37 13.67 3.37 -4.94
C TRP A 37 12.80 2.13 -4.73
N PHE A 38 11.62 2.34 -4.13
CA PHE A 38 10.54 1.39 -4.05
C PHE A 38 9.46 1.72 -5.05
N HIS A 39 9.00 0.73 -5.79
CA HIS A 39 7.77 0.78 -6.55
C HIS A 39 6.77 -0.20 -5.94
N VAL A 40 5.67 0.33 -5.44
CA VAL A 40 4.63 -0.42 -4.72
C VAL A 40 3.45 -0.65 -5.65
N MET A 41 3.14 -1.90 -5.94
CA MET A 41 2.06 -2.34 -6.81
C MET A 41 0.99 -3.08 -6.00
N PRO A 42 -0.09 -2.41 -5.58
CA PRO A 42 -1.21 -3.08 -4.94
C PRO A 42 -1.85 -4.12 -5.87
N GLN A 43 -2.23 -5.27 -5.32
CA GLN A 43 -2.96 -6.34 -6.01
C GLN A 43 -4.41 -6.36 -5.51
N ASP A 44 -5.05 -5.22 -5.55
CA ASP A 44 -6.26 -4.89 -4.80
C ASP A 44 -7.43 -5.83 -5.04
N SER A 45 -8.08 -6.17 -3.93
CA SER A 45 -9.48 -6.58 -3.86
C SER A 45 -10.12 -5.98 -2.62
N SER A 46 -11.40 -5.64 -2.68
CA SER A 46 -12.13 -5.17 -1.52
C SER A 46 -13.48 -5.90 -1.39
N ASP A 47 -13.92 -6.06 -0.14
CA ASP A 47 -15.28 -6.50 0.11
C ASP A 47 -16.26 -5.37 -0.26
N ALA A 48 -17.52 -5.70 -0.55
CA ALA A 48 -18.57 -4.70 -0.77
C ALA A 48 -18.75 -3.80 0.46
N LEU A 49 -19.00 -2.52 0.23
CA LEU A 49 -19.11 -1.53 1.28
C LEU A 49 -20.37 -1.78 2.13
N THR A 50 -20.16 -1.88 3.44
CA THR A 50 -21.23 -2.09 4.42
C THR A 50 -21.40 -0.83 5.26
N THR A 51 -22.60 -0.27 5.27
CA THR A 51 -22.94 0.95 5.99
C THR A 51 -23.76 0.62 7.23
N HIS A 52 -23.28 1.12 8.36
CA HIS A 52 -24.01 1.15 9.63
C HIS A 52 -24.62 2.54 9.80
N VAL A 53 -25.91 2.59 10.04
CA VAL A 53 -26.67 3.85 10.18
C VAL A 53 -27.04 4.03 11.65
N ALA A 54 -26.87 5.23 12.16
CA ALA A 54 -27.30 5.57 13.52
C ALA A 54 -28.83 5.39 13.67
N PRO A 55 -29.30 4.92 14.82
CA PRO A 55 -30.73 4.81 15.08
C PRO A 55 -31.36 6.20 15.16
N THR A 56 -32.31 6.45 14.25
CA THR A 56 -33.07 7.71 14.19
C THR A 56 -34.55 7.44 13.99
N PRO A 57 -35.48 8.36 14.38
CA PRO A 57 -36.93 8.15 14.23
C PRO A 57 -37.38 7.90 12.76
N ILE A 58 -36.64 8.44 11.79
CA ILE A 58 -36.98 8.30 10.36
C ILE A 58 -36.56 6.93 9.78
N ASN A 59 -35.73 6.17 10.46
CA ASN A 59 -35.30 4.86 9.94
C ASN A 59 -36.53 3.92 9.72
N THR A 60 -37.47 3.94 10.65
CA THR A 60 -38.68 3.07 10.55
C THR A 60 -39.57 3.42 9.35
N PRO A 61 -40.03 4.69 9.15
CA PRO A 61 -40.85 5.03 8.01
C PRO A 61 -40.13 4.88 6.67
N LEU A 62 -38.81 5.07 6.62
CA LEU A 62 -38.00 4.86 5.40
C LEU A 62 -37.60 3.40 5.20
N ARG A 63 -37.96 2.50 6.11
CA ARG A 63 -37.52 1.10 6.10
C ARG A 63 -36.01 0.96 5.97
N LEU A 64 -35.26 1.90 6.60
CA LEU A 64 -33.80 1.92 6.59
C LEU A 64 -33.27 1.02 7.71
N PRO A 65 -32.63 -0.10 7.38
CA PRO A 65 -32.07 -0.98 8.40
C PRO A 65 -30.87 -0.32 9.08
N SER A 66 -30.54 -0.76 10.29
CA SER A 66 -29.34 -0.28 11.02
C SER A 66 -28.03 -0.62 10.30
N GLN A 67 -28.08 -1.59 9.38
CA GLN A 67 -26.95 -2.00 8.56
C GLN A 67 -27.43 -2.47 7.18
N PHE A 68 -26.69 -2.07 6.15
CA PHE A 68 -26.90 -2.59 4.79
C PHE A 68 -25.56 -2.69 4.05
N THR A 69 -25.50 -3.60 3.07
CA THR A 69 -24.33 -3.77 2.19
C THR A 69 -24.71 -3.36 0.78
N SER A 70 -23.92 -2.50 0.18
CA SER A 70 -24.11 -2.03 -1.19
C SER A 70 -23.35 -2.96 -2.15
N ALA A 71 -24.07 -3.90 -2.75
CA ALA A 71 -23.49 -4.85 -3.71
C ALA A 71 -22.90 -4.11 -4.91
N GLY A 72 -21.79 -4.63 -5.47
CA GLY A 72 -21.11 -4.04 -6.61
C GLY A 72 -20.23 -2.82 -6.27
N THR A 73 -20.12 -2.45 -4.98
CA THR A 73 -19.14 -1.44 -4.56
C THR A 73 -17.78 -2.06 -4.26
N SER A 74 -16.73 -1.33 -4.59
CA SER A 74 -15.36 -1.72 -4.27
C SER A 74 -14.44 -0.51 -4.13
N LEU A 75 -13.25 -0.73 -3.55
CA LEU A 75 -12.15 0.23 -3.51
C LEU A 75 -10.95 -0.34 -4.23
N SER A 76 -10.20 0.50 -4.92
CA SER A 76 -8.91 0.17 -5.52
C SER A 76 -7.87 1.24 -5.21
N THR A 77 -6.59 0.83 -5.15
CA THR A 77 -5.46 1.68 -4.78
C THR A 77 -4.51 1.78 -5.95
N LYS A 78 -4.08 2.98 -6.32
CA LYS A 78 -3.09 3.17 -7.38
C LYS A 78 -1.69 2.78 -6.89
N SER A 79 -0.80 2.41 -7.82
CA SER A 79 0.60 2.19 -7.52
C SER A 79 1.27 3.49 -7.06
N ALA A 80 2.34 3.35 -6.26
CA ALA A 80 3.08 4.49 -5.76
C ALA A 80 4.59 4.23 -5.77
N ASP A 81 5.34 5.30 -5.93
CA ASP A 81 6.79 5.32 -5.92
C ASP A 81 7.31 6.08 -4.71
N THR A 82 8.40 5.59 -4.11
CA THR A 82 9.01 6.27 -2.97
C THR A 82 10.50 5.94 -2.83
N PHE A 83 11.20 6.75 -2.05
CA PHE A 83 12.59 6.48 -1.66
C PHE A 83 12.63 5.66 -0.37
N GLY A 84 13.48 4.64 -0.37
CA GLY A 84 13.68 3.73 0.74
C GLY A 84 15.09 3.67 1.25
N LEU A 85 15.18 3.38 2.53
CA LEU A 85 16.42 3.09 3.25
C LEU A 85 16.32 1.70 3.84
N VAL A 86 17.34 0.89 3.62
CA VAL A 86 17.48 -0.41 4.27
C VAL A 86 18.77 -0.46 5.06
N PHE A 87 18.72 -1.08 6.22
CA PHE A 87 19.88 -1.37 7.05
C PHE A 87 19.94 -2.87 7.29
N THR A 88 21.01 -3.51 6.86
CA THR A 88 21.25 -4.96 7.00
C THR A 88 22.45 -5.22 7.88
N HIS A 89 22.28 -6.10 8.86
CA HIS A 89 23.36 -6.61 9.71
C HIS A 89 23.52 -8.12 9.50
N PHE A 90 24.75 -8.56 9.22
CA PHE A 90 25.10 -9.95 9.02
C PHE A 90 25.55 -10.60 10.34
N PHE A 91 24.78 -11.52 10.88
CA PHE A 91 25.17 -12.32 12.05
C PHE A 91 26.15 -13.44 11.70
N THR A 92 25.98 -13.99 10.51
CA THR A 92 26.87 -14.99 9.91
C THR A 92 27.09 -14.65 8.44
N ASP A 93 27.94 -15.39 7.77
CA ASP A 93 28.18 -15.24 6.32
C ASP A 93 26.92 -15.41 5.47
N HIS A 94 25.90 -16.04 6.02
CA HIS A 94 24.66 -16.37 5.30
C HIS A 94 23.38 -15.81 5.94
N ILE A 95 23.41 -15.43 7.21
CA ILE A 95 22.23 -14.98 7.94
C ILE A 95 22.36 -13.51 8.27
N ALA A 96 21.37 -12.74 7.86
CA ALA A 96 21.28 -11.31 8.15
C ALA A 96 19.87 -10.89 8.57
N THR A 97 19.79 -9.75 9.22
CA THR A 97 18.54 -9.06 9.50
C THR A 97 18.54 -7.71 8.80
N THR A 98 17.49 -7.44 8.07
CA THR A 98 17.30 -6.16 7.38
C THR A 98 16.14 -5.40 8.01
N PHE A 99 16.42 -4.18 8.46
CA PHE A 99 15.40 -3.18 8.77
C PHE A 99 15.09 -2.38 7.51
N VAL A 100 13.80 -2.25 7.20
CA VAL A 100 13.30 -1.50 6.04
C VAL A 100 12.55 -0.27 6.53
N GLY A 101 12.91 0.89 6.01
CA GLY A 101 12.27 2.16 6.28
C GLY A 101 12.35 3.09 5.07
N GLY A 102 12.05 4.38 5.26
CA GLY A 102 12.15 5.38 4.21
C GLY A 102 11.03 6.42 4.26
N VAL A 103 10.85 7.10 3.14
CA VAL A 103 9.75 8.05 2.97
C VAL A 103 8.46 7.27 2.75
N PRO A 104 7.39 7.53 3.53
CA PRO A 104 6.13 6.81 3.36
C PRO A 104 5.51 7.15 2.00
N PRO A 105 5.16 6.15 1.17
CA PRO A 105 4.47 6.39 -0.09
C PRO A 105 3.10 7.02 0.15
N GLU A 106 2.67 7.85 -0.79
CA GLU A 106 1.32 8.41 -0.84
C GLU A 106 0.52 7.67 -1.90
N PHE A 107 -0.67 7.21 -1.52
CA PHE A 107 -1.57 6.49 -2.41
C PHE A 107 -2.83 7.31 -2.66
N GLU A 108 -3.38 7.15 -3.86
CA GLU A 108 -4.74 7.56 -4.21
C GLU A 108 -5.65 6.33 -4.20
N LEU A 109 -6.92 6.50 -3.80
CA LEU A 109 -7.92 5.45 -3.83
C LEU A 109 -9.10 5.87 -4.70
N ASP A 110 -9.46 4.99 -5.62
CA ASP A 110 -10.68 5.06 -6.41
C ASP A 110 -11.76 4.18 -5.78
N GLY A 111 -13.00 4.64 -5.86
CA GLY A 111 -14.16 3.87 -5.45
C GLY A 111 -15.01 3.50 -6.66
N HIS A 112 -15.67 2.35 -6.62
CA HIS A 112 -16.54 1.87 -7.67
C HIS A 112 -17.92 1.54 -7.13
N GLY A 113 -18.94 1.74 -7.97
CA GLY A 113 -20.33 1.44 -7.65
C GLY A 113 -21.01 2.55 -6.83
N THR A 114 -22.17 2.24 -6.28
CA THR A 114 -23.00 3.21 -5.56
C THR A 114 -23.31 2.71 -4.16
N ILE A 115 -23.05 3.52 -3.15
CA ILE A 115 -23.56 3.31 -1.80
C ILE A 115 -25.04 3.73 -1.81
N GLN A 116 -25.94 2.75 -1.77
CA GLN A 116 -27.36 2.98 -1.88
C GLN A 116 -28.10 2.30 -0.74
N PRO A 117 -28.75 3.08 0.15
CA PRO A 117 -29.66 2.54 1.14
C PRO A 117 -30.81 1.77 0.48
N PRO A 118 -31.32 0.69 1.06
CA PRO A 118 -32.44 -0.05 0.52
C PRO A 118 -33.75 0.72 0.68
N GLY A 119 -34.73 0.39 -0.18
CA GLY A 119 -36.10 0.92 -0.12
C GLY A 119 -36.19 2.42 -0.41
N PRO A 120 -37.17 3.11 0.19
CA PRO A 120 -37.42 4.54 -0.05
C PRO A 120 -36.25 5.44 0.31
N ALA A 121 -35.43 5.05 1.29
CA ALA A 121 -34.25 5.81 1.70
C ALA A 121 -33.26 5.97 0.56
N GLY A 122 -33.07 4.97 -0.29
CA GLY A 122 -32.13 5.02 -1.43
C GLY A 122 -32.57 5.97 -2.55
N ALA A 123 -33.88 6.27 -2.64
CA ALA A 123 -34.38 7.28 -3.58
C ALA A 123 -34.15 8.71 -3.07
N LEU A 124 -33.99 8.91 -1.75
CA LEU A 124 -33.77 10.21 -1.13
C LEU A 124 -32.26 10.57 -1.08
N GLY A 125 -31.38 9.57 -0.95
CA GLY A 125 -29.94 9.82 -0.88
C GLY A 125 -29.12 8.58 -1.18
N ASN A 126 -28.15 8.75 -2.07
CA ASN A 126 -27.15 7.75 -2.41
C ASN A 126 -25.82 8.43 -2.69
N GLN A 127 -24.74 7.65 -2.80
CA GLN A 127 -23.43 8.14 -3.16
C GLN A 127 -22.85 7.29 -4.29
N ASN A 128 -22.77 7.85 -5.47
CA ASN A 128 -22.07 7.24 -6.62
C ASN A 128 -20.58 7.52 -6.50
N LEU A 129 -19.79 6.46 -6.32
CA LEU A 129 -18.35 6.56 -6.14
C LEU A 129 -17.63 6.83 -7.47
N ASP A 130 -18.10 6.25 -8.58
CA ASP A 130 -17.47 6.39 -9.90
C ASP A 130 -17.44 7.85 -10.38
N GLN A 131 -18.40 8.66 -9.98
CA GLN A 131 -18.50 10.07 -10.40
C GLN A 131 -17.61 11.01 -9.59
N THR A 132 -17.01 10.54 -8.51
CA THR A 132 -16.25 11.37 -7.57
C THR A 132 -14.81 10.90 -7.36
N ASN A 133 -14.32 10.05 -8.26
CA ASN A 133 -12.95 9.55 -8.22
C ASN A 133 -11.88 10.63 -8.49
N PRO A 134 -10.71 10.53 -7.85
CA PRO A 134 -10.44 9.65 -6.73
C PRO A 134 -11.22 10.07 -5.47
N ILE A 135 -11.71 9.11 -4.69
CA ILE A 135 -12.40 9.42 -3.43
C ILE A 135 -11.42 9.84 -2.33
N VAL A 136 -10.23 9.22 -2.31
CA VAL A 136 -9.11 9.65 -1.46
C VAL A 136 -8.02 10.22 -2.36
N LYS A 137 -7.75 11.52 -2.19
CA LYS A 137 -6.71 12.25 -2.92
C LYS A 137 -5.31 11.80 -2.51
N SER A 138 -5.09 11.55 -1.22
CA SER A 138 -3.83 11.03 -0.70
C SER A 138 -4.02 10.35 0.65
N VAL A 139 -3.29 9.28 0.86
CA VAL A 139 -3.09 8.63 2.14
C VAL A 139 -1.63 8.19 2.25
N ARG A 140 -0.96 8.54 3.36
CA ARG A 140 0.40 8.09 3.63
C ARG A 140 0.38 6.76 4.35
N GLN A 141 1.05 5.77 3.78
CA GLN A 141 1.23 4.46 4.40
C GLN A 141 2.64 4.33 4.96
N TRP A 142 2.72 4.04 6.25
CA TRP A 142 3.94 3.66 6.94
C TRP A 142 3.99 2.14 7.07
N SER A 143 5.11 1.54 6.70
CA SER A 143 5.29 0.08 6.72
C SER A 143 6.72 -0.31 7.15
N PRO A 144 7.21 0.16 8.32
CA PRO A 144 8.49 -0.32 8.81
C PRO A 144 8.46 -1.84 8.92
N ALA A 145 9.54 -2.49 8.45
CA ALA A 145 9.64 -3.95 8.44
C ALA A 145 10.99 -4.43 8.98
N LEU A 146 10.95 -5.59 9.60
CA LEU A 146 12.12 -6.33 10.03
C LEU A 146 12.10 -7.69 9.34
N ILE A 147 13.16 -8.00 8.58
CA ILE A 147 13.22 -9.18 7.71
C ILE A 147 14.46 -9.99 8.06
N PHE A 148 14.30 -11.26 8.38
CA PHE A 148 15.38 -12.23 8.47
C PHE A 148 15.65 -12.80 7.09
N GLN A 149 16.91 -12.73 6.64
CA GLN A 149 17.31 -13.11 5.30
C GLN A 149 18.40 -14.17 5.34
N TYR A 150 18.30 -15.13 4.42
CA TYR A 150 19.37 -16.09 4.13
C TYR A 150 19.99 -15.74 2.78
N TYR A 151 21.29 -15.50 2.78
CA TYR A 151 22.09 -15.21 1.59
C TYR A 151 22.74 -16.47 1.05
N PHE A 152 22.46 -16.77 -0.20
CA PHE A 152 23.09 -17.88 -0.91
C PHE A 152 24.48 -17.45 -1.40
N ASN A 153 25.23 -18.41 -1.92
CA ASN A 153 26.61 -18.25 -2.39
C ASN A 153 27.60 -17.85 -1.27
N ALA A 154 28.87 -18.03 -1.59
CA ALA A 154 29.96 -17.69 -0.66
C ALA A 154 30.02 -16.18 -0.39
N PRO A 155 30.51 -15.75 0.78
CA PRO A 155 30.69 -14.33 1.12
C PRO A 155 31.57 -13.56 0.13
N THR A 156 32.45 -14.26 -0.58
CA THR A 156 33.35 -13.70 -1.59
C THR A 156 32.73 -13.57 -2.98
N ALA A 157 31.51 -14.09 -3.18
CA ALA A 157 30.84 -13.99 -4.47
C ALA A 157 30.32 -12.57 -4.73
N ALA A 158 30.57 -12.04 -5.93
CA ALA A 158 30.04 -10.74 -6.33
C ALA A 158 28.50 -10.74 -6.38
N PHE A 159 27.89 -11.81 -6.84
CA PHE A 159 26.45 -11.98 -6.91
C PHE A 159 25.94 -12.90 -5.82
N ARG A 160 25.07 -12.39 -4.94
CA ARG A 160 24.50 -13.13 -3.82
C ARG A 160 22.98 -13.00 -3.80
N PRO A 161 22.26 -14.02 -4.27
CA PRO A 161 20.83 -14.11 -4.07
C PRO A 161 20.50 -14.25 -2.58
N PHE A 162 19.32 -13.80 -2.20
CA PHE A 162 18.80 -14.00 -0.86
C PHE A 162 17.29 -14.25 -0.86
N ALA A 163 16.83 -14.93 0.17
CA ALA A 163 15.42 -15.09 0.50
C ALA A 163 15.21 -14.73 1.96
N GLY A 164 14.06 -14.14 2.28
CA GLY A 164 13.77 -13.70 3.63
C GLY A 164 12.30 -13.74 3.99
N ILE A 165 12.07 -13.83 5.30
CA ILE A 165 10.76 -13.70 5.91
C ILE A 165 10.84 -12.69 7.05
N GLY A 166 9.74 -11.98 7.29
CA GLY A 166 9.75 -10.96 8.32
C GLY A 166 8.36 -10.52 8.74
N VAL A 167 8.33 -9.39 9.41
CA VAL A 167 7.10 -8.73 9.84
C VAL A 167 7.16 -7.25 9.52
N SER A 168 6.01 -6.67 9.16
CA SER A 168 5.83 -5.23 9.01
C SER A 168 4.68 -4.76 9.88
N TYR A 169 4.80 -3.54 10.42
CA TYR A 169 3.71 -2.84 11.06
C TYR A 169 3.20 -1.75 10.12
N ASN A 170 1.96 -1.91 9.67
CA ASN A 170 1.36 -1.02 8.68
C ASN A 170 0.36 -0.09 9.34
N PHE A 171 0.52 1.22 9.16
CA PHE A 171 -0.41 2.23 9.65
C PHE A 171 -0.50 3.41 8.66
N PHE A 172 -1.59 4.15 8.75
CA PHE A 172 -1.97 5.16 7.78
C PHE A 172 -2.11 6.52 8.45
N THR A 173 -1.63 7.56 7.77
CA THR A 173 -1.70 8.94 8.24
C THR A 173 -2.10 9.87 7.10
N ASN A 174 -2.55 11.09 7.44
CA ASN A 174 -2.84 12.14 6.48
C ASN A 174 -3.81 11.69 5.37
N ILE A 175 -4.89 11.01 5.76
CA ILE A 175 -5.95 10.62 4.81
C ILE A 175 -6.71 11.87 4.41
N LYS A 176 -6.65 12.24 3.13
CA LYS A 176 -7.32 13.41 2.57
C LYS A 176 -8.32 12.95 1.52
N LEU A 177 -9.57 13.23 1.75
CA LEU A 177 -10.62 13.04 0.74
C LEU A 177 -10.53 14.12 -0.34
N THR A 178 -11.13 13.87 -1.49
CA THR A 178 -11.27 14.90 -2.52
C THR A 178 -12.47 15.79 -2.20
N ASN A 179 -12.37 17.08 -2.50
CA ASN A 179 -13.46 18.03 -2.30
C ASN A 179 -14.74 17.60 -3.03
N GLY A 180 -14.60 17.03 -4.23
CA GLY A 180 -15.72 16.52 -5.01
C GLY A 180 -16.48 15.40 -4.29
N PHE A 181 -15.75 14.44 -3.74
CA PHE A 181 -16.34 13.36 -2.96
C PHE A 181 -16.97 13.85 -1.64
N GLU A 182 -16.28 14.73 -0.90
CA GLU A 182 -16.81 15.31 0.33
C GLU A 182 -18.10 16.07 0.06
N THR A 183 -18.09 17.01 -0.89
CA THR A 183 -19.27 17.83 -1.24
C THR A 183 -20.42 16.97 -1.74
N SER A 184 -20.15 15.99 -2.60
CA SER A 184 -21.18 15.05 -3.08
C SER A 184 -21.80 14.26 -1.94
N THR A 185 -20.97 13.72 -1.03
CA THR A 185 -21.47 12.96 0.12
C THR A 185 -22.27 13.84 1.08
N GLN A 186 -21.81 15.05 1.35
CA GLN A 186 -22.50 16.02 2.21
C GLN A 186 -23.87 16.42 1.66
N ASN A 187 -23.96 16.73 0.37
CA ASN A 187 -25.18 17.21 -0.26
C ASN A 187 -26.21 16.11 -0.55
N ASN A 188 -25.78 14.87 -0.67
CA ASN A 188 -26.64 13.73 -0.97
C ASN A 188 -26.93 12.93 0.32
N LEU A 189 -26.14 11.88 0.55
CA LEU A 189 -26.38 10.94 1.66
C LEU A 189 -26.30 11.64 3.03
N GLY A 190 -25.34 12.54 3.23
CA GLY A 190 -25.16 13.26 4.48
C GLY A 190 -26.33 14.15 4.84
N ALA A 191 -26.85 14.92 3.88
CA ALA A 191 -28.00 15.82 4.12
C ALA A 191 -29.25 15.04 4.51
N VAL A 192 -29.52 13.92 3.84
CA VAL A 192 -30.68 13.06 4.16
C VAL A 192 -30.55 12.45 5.55
N LEU A 193 -29.37 11.94 5.90
CA LEU A 193 -29.13 11.36 7.22
C LEU A 193 -29.24 12.41 8.33
N ALA A 194 -28.70 13.62 8.12
CA ALA A 194 -28.77 14.72 9.09
C ALA A 194 -30.22 15.20 9.30
N ALA A 195 -30.97 15.38 8.24
CA ALA A 195 -32.39 15.72 8.32
C ALA A 195 -33.18 14.64 9.06
N GLY A 196 -32.94 13.36 8.73
CA GLY A 196 -33.56 12.22 9.38
C GLY A 196 -33.24 12.09 10.87
N ALA A 197 -32.08 12.53 11.28
CA ALA A 197 -31.67 12.57 12.68
C ALA A 197 -32.22 13.79 13.44
N GLY A 198 -32.97 14.68 12.78
CA GLY A 198 -33.42 15.94 13.37
C GLY A 198 -32.28 16.94 13.61
N LYS A 199 -31.16 16.81 12.90
CA LYS A 199 -29.97 17.63 13.00
C LYS A 199 -29.63 18.26 11.64
N PRO A 200 -30.55 19.05 11.05
CA PRO A 200 -30.31 19.66 9.75
C PRO A 200 -29.11 20.63 9.81
N GLY A 201 -28.32 20.62 8.76
CA GLY A 201 -27.14 21.47 8.67
C GLY A 201 -25.99 20.80 7.92
N PRO A 202 -24.83 21.44 7.82
CA PRO A 202 -23.70 20.88 7.12
C PRO A 202 -23.21 19.61 7.82
N THR A 203 -22.88 18.61 7.03
CA THR A 203 -22.27 17.37 7.52
C THR A 203 -20.78 17.38 7.24
N SER A 204 -20.02 16.56 7.96
CA SER A 204 -18.61 16.32 7.69
C SER A 204 -18.36 14.86 7.37
N VAL A 205 -17.32 14.60 6.59
CA VAL A 205 -16.92 13.26 6.18
C VAL A 205 -15.49 13.01 6.63
N GLU A 206 -15.27 11.92 7.35
CA GLU A 206 -13.96 11.53 7.88
C GLU A 206 -13.60 10.14 7.39
N ALA A 207 -12.39 9.95 6.87
CA ALA A 207 -11.88 8.65 6.48
C ALA A 207 -10.84 8.14 7.48
N LYS A 208 -10.90 6.84 7.81
CA LYS A 208 -9.95 6.13 8.67
C LYS A 208 -9.55 4.80 8.05
N ALA A 209 -8.34 4.35 8.39
CA ALA A 209 -7.86 3.02 8.05
C ALA A 209 -7.22 2.36 9.28
N SER A 210 -7.46 1.06 9.46
CA SER A 210 -6.91 0.33 10.60
C SER A 210 -5.44 0.00 10.39
N SER A 211 -4.65 0.05 11.45
CA SER A 211 -3.29 -0.49 11.48
C SER A 211 -3.31 -2.02 11.60
N SER A 212 -2.23 -2.65 11.12
CA SER A 212 -2.10 -4.11 11.20
C SER A 212 -0.64 -4.58 11.15
N TRP A 213 -0.35 -5.71 11.82
CA TRP A 213 0.87 -6.47 11.65
C TRP A 213 0.69 -7.47 10.53
N GLN A 214 1.66 -7.55 9.62
CA GLN A 214 1.60 -8.46 8.47
C GLN A 214 2.93 -9.19 8.29
N PRO A 215 2.90 -10.46 7.86
CA PRO A 215 4.11 -11.15 7.45
C PRO A 215 4.67 -10.52 6.18
N VAL A 216 5.99 -10.62 6.01
CA VAL A 216 6.73 -10.13 4.85
C VAL A 216 7.46 -11.31 4.23
N PHE A 217 7.35 -11.47 2.92
CA PHE A 217 8.12 -12.41 2.13
C PHE A 217 8.99 -11.63 1.16
N ASN A 218 10.30 -11.90 1.17
CA ASN A 218 11.26 -11.13 0.41
C ASN A 218 12.22 -12.05 -0.35
N LEU A 219 12.42 -11.74 -1.60
CA LEU A 219 13.40 -12.39 -2.49
C LEU A 219 14.22 -11.31 -3.17
N GLY A 220 15.52 -11.56 -3.36
CA GLY A 220 16.35 -10.58 -4.04
C GLY A 220 17.77 -11.08 -4.28
N ALA A 221 18.59 -10.13 -4.71
CA ALA A 221 20.01 -10.36 -4.88
C ALA A 221 20.79 -9.08 -4.61
N THR A 222 22.02 -9.24 -4.14
CA THR A 222 23.02 -8.19 -4.12
C THR A 222 24.07 -8.45 -5.19
N TYR A 223 24.58 -7.38 -5.79
CA TYR A 223 25.75 -7.42 -6.65
C TYR A 223 26.81 -6.44 -6.11
N ASN A 224 27.92 -6.97 -5.63
CA ASN A 224 28.99 -6.20 -5.01
C ASN A 224 30.05 -5.86 -6.06
N PHE A 225 30.30 -4.56 -6.29
CA PHE A 225 31.31 -4.07 -7.22
C PHE A 225 32.70 -4.14 -6.62
N ASP A 226 32.79 -3.80 -5.34
CA ASP A 226 34.03 -3.79 -4.55
C ASP A 226 33.74 -4.11 -3.07
N LYS A 227 34.68 -3.77 -2.17
CA LYS A 227 34.59 -4.03 -0.73
C LYS A 227 33.45 -3.26 -0.05
N HIS A 228 33.02 -2.14 -0.61
CA HIS A 228 32.10 -1.21 0.04
C HIS A 228 30.81 -1.02 -0.78
N TRP A 229 30.90 -0.94 -2.09
CA TRP A 229 29.77 -0.55 -2.94
C TRP A 229 29.13 -1.75 -3.64
N GLY A 230 27.82 -1.70 -3.72
CA GLY A 230 27.04 -2.70 -4.43
C GLY A 230 25.67 -2.19 -4.84
N LEU A 231 24.90 -3.08 -5.45
CA LEU A 231 23.49 -2.90 -5.76
C LEU A 231 22.67 -3.94 -5.01
N ILE A 232 21.46 -3.55 -4.66
CA ILE A 232 20.43 -4.45 -4.12
C ILE A 232 19.23 -4.37 -5.06
N ALA A 233 18.74 -5.54 -5.50
CA ALA A 233 17.47 -5.66 -6.18
C ALA A 233 16.62 -6.68 -5.45
N SER A 234 15.38 -6.33 -5.10
CA SER A 234 14.49 -7.27 -4.42
C SER A 234 13.03 -7.11 -4.79
N LEU A 235 12.30 -8.17 -4.54
CA LEU A 235 10.85 -8.28 -4.64
C LEU A 235 10.30 -8.67 -3.28
N THR A 236 9.33 -7.90 -2.79
CA THR A 236 8.71 -8.12 -1.48
C THR A 236 7.20 -8.26 -1.66
N TYR A 237 6.63 -9.25 -1.01
CA TYR A 237 5.19 -9.46 -0.94
C TYR A 237 4.72 -9.34 0.51
N ILE A 238 3.64 -8.58 0.72
CA ILE A 238 3.01 -8.36 2.03
C ILE A 238 1.51 -8.65 1.88
N PRO A 239 0.94 -9.69 2.49
CA PRO A 239 -0.51 -9.95 2.47
C PRO A 239 -1.25 -8.90 3.34
N LEU A 240 -1.27 -7.64 2.87
CA LEU A 240 -1.76 -6.49 3.62
C LEU A 240 -3.29 -6.44 3.58
N LYS A 241 -3.88 -6.51 4.77
CA LYS A 241 -5.32 -6.34 4.99
C LYS A 241 -5.56 -5.19 5.95
N THR A 242 -6.44 -4.25 5.55
CA THR A 242 -6.86 -3.13 6.38
C THR A 242 -8.38 -2.94 6.29
N THR A 243 -8.97 -2.39 7.33
CA THR A 243 -10.36 -1.95 7.31
C THR A 243 -10.39 -0.46 7.08
N SER A 244 -10.95 -0.06 5.93
CA SER A 244 -11.24 1.33 5.61
C SER A 244 -12.61 1.70 6.15
N SER A 245 -12.73 2.88 6.76
CA SER A 245 -13.98 3.39 7.32
C SER A 245 -14.20 4.82 6.86
N LEU A 246 -15.41 5.10 6.41
CA LEU A 246 -15.90 6.44 6.07
C LEU A 246 -17.00 6.80 7.05
N ILE A 247 -16.84 7.89 7.79
CA ILE A 247 -17.71 8.32 8.86
C ILE A 247 -18.37 9.64 8.46
N ILE A 248 -19.71 9.66 8.44
CA ILE A 248 -20.50 10.86 8.19
C ILE A 248 -21.00 11.38 9.53
N LYS A 249 -20.72 12.65 9.83
CA LYS A 249 -21.10 13.32 11.09
C LYS A 249 -21.98 14.53 10.82
N ALA A 250 -22.93 14.77 11.70
CA ALA A 250 -23.67 16.03 11.75
C ALA A 250 -22.79 17.21 12.22
N ALA A 251 -23.29 18.42 12.10
CA ALA A 251 -22.58 19.64 12.50
C ALA A 251 -22.15 19.66 13.98
N ASP A 252 -22.87 18.98 14.85
CA ASP A 252 -22.57 18.84 16.28
C ASP A 252 -21.60 17.70 16.61
N GLY A 253 -21.06 17.01 15.57
CA GLY A 253 -20.15 15.88 15.72
C GLY A 253 -20.82 14.52 15.92
N THR A 254 -22.15 14.46 15.98
CA THR A 254 -22.86 13.17 16.08
C THR A 254 -22.61 12.33 14.86
N GLU A 255 -22.22 11.06 15.04
CA GLU A 255 -22.08 10.09 13.97
C GLU A 255 -23.44 9.69 13.41
N LEU A 256 -23.64 9.90 12.11
CA LEU A 256 -24.88 9.59 11.40
C LEU A 256 -24.80 8.23 10.69
N ALA A 257 -23.66 7.94 10.11
CA ALA A 257 -23.41 6.64 9.47
C ALA A 257 -21.91 6.37 9.40
N THR A 258 -21.55 5.08 9.43
CA THR A 258 -20.19 4.61 9.18
C THR A 258 -20.24 3.51 8.12
N THR A 259 -19.61 3.77 6.98
CA THR A 259 -19.42 2.80 5.90
C THR A 259 -18.06 2.14 6.06
N LYS A 260 -17.99 0.83 6.06
CA LYS A 260 -16.78 0.03 6.21
C LYS A 260 -16.59 -0.95 5.07
N THR A 261 -15.33 -1.17 4.71
CA THR A 261 -14.95 -2.28 3.83
C THR A 261 -13.58 -2.82 4.24
N ARG A 262 -13.36 -4.09 3.99
CA ARG A 262 -12.04 -4.70 4.13
C ARG A 262 -11.32 -4.61 2.79
N LEU A 263 -10.24 -3.88 2.76
CA LEU A 263 -9.33 -3.78 1.63
C LEU A 263 -8.19 -4.78 1.80
N LYS A 264 -7.97 -5.62 0.79
CA LYS A 264 -6.83 -6.52 0.66
C LYS A 264 -5.94 -5.91 -0.42
N ALA A 265 -4.91 -5.19 -0.01
CA ALA A 265 -4.02 -4.51 -0.94
C ALA A 265 -2.92 -5.45 -1.46
N ASP A 266 -2.53 -6.45 -0.68
CA ASP A 266 -1.58 -7.52 -1.01
C ASP A 266 -0.42 -7.05 -1.92
N PRO A 267 0.29 -5.92 -1.58
CA PRO A 267 1.22 -5.29 -2.49
C PRO A 267 2.41 -6.18 -2.85
N LEU A 268 2.75 -6.12 -4.13
CA LEU A 268 4.04 -6.55 -4.65
C LEU A 268 4.94 -5.32 -4.74
N ILE A 269 6.11 -5.36 -4.09
CA ILE A 269 6.99 -4.20 -3.96
C ILE A 269 8.33 -4.56 -4.60
N THR A 270 8.74 -3.81 -5.60
CA THR A 270 10.11 -3.89 -6.15
C THR A 270 10.99 -2.84 -5.49
N PHE A 271 12.22 -3.19 -5.22
CA PHE A 271 13.23 -2.31 -4.66
C PHE A 271 14.53 -2.39 -5.44
N LEU A 272 15.07 -1.25 -5.80
CA LEU A 272 16.39 -1.12 -6.42
C LEU A 272 17.19 -0.05 -5.66
N ALA A 273 18.37 -0.41 -5.18
CA ALA A 273 19.17 0.45 -4.34
C ALA A 273 20.67 0.33 -4.62
N VAL A 274 21.38 1.43 -4.39
CA VAL A 274 22.82 1.42 -4.18
C VAL A 274 23.07 1.09 -2.72
N SER A 275 24.02 0.22 -2.46
CA SER A 275 24.38 -0.19 -1.11
C SER A 275 25.85 0.16 -0.78
N TYR A 276 26.05 0.49 0.49
CA TYR A 276 27.36 0.74 1.05
C TYR A 276 27.56 -0.15 2.28
N ARG A 277 28.68 -0.86 2.31
CA ARG A 277 29.10 -1.75 3.40
C ARG A 277 30.22 -1.11 4.24
N PHE A 278 30.12 -1.22 5.54
CA PHE A 278 31.11 -0.72 6.52
C PHE A 278 31.23 -1.69 7.69
#